data_1626cce5e9e604fd0e26dc773063cae2
#
_entry.id   1626cce5e9e604fd0e26dc773063cae2
#
_cell.length_a   1.000
_cell.length_b   1.000
_cell.length_c   1.000
_cell.angle_alpha   90.00
_cell.angle_beta   90.00
_cell.angle_gamma   90.00
#
_symmetry.space_group_name_H-M   'P 1'
#
loop_
_entity.id
_entity.type
_entity.pdbx_description
1 polymer ?
#
loop_
_entity_poly.entity_id
_entity_poly.type
_entity_poly.pdbx_seq_one_letter_code
_entity_poly.pdbx_strand_id
1 'polypeptide(L)'
;MGYNGKTEKNRRFKGVVVDETYRMLQTGLEMIDIIKEIRESYNDPQYDNLDVRVGIHTGKVVAGIIGSRIVRYDILGEGVLITNKVQINGIPGKVCISEDTRKLLMANPEIANEFYITEHEMVNIPSINRKMMTYQITLKDTISYEESDIGSQFEGESSEEESESGEKHA
;
A
#
# COMPACT_ATOMS: atom_id res chain seq x y z
N MET A 1 0.74 32.61 33.27
CA MET A 1 0.60 31.27 32.66
C MET A 1 -0.08 31.45 31.32
N GLY A 2 0.67 31.47 30.22
CA GLY A 2 0.13 31.61 28.87
C GLY A 2 -0.45 30.29 28.38
N TYR A 3 -1.73 30.22 28.22
CA TYR A 3 -2.45 29.06 27.65
C TYR A 3 -2.15 28.97 26.14
N ASN A 4 -1.43 27.92 25.74
CA ASN A 4 -0.96 27.76 24.39
C ASN A 4 -2.02 27.01 23.54
N GLY A 5 -3.19 27.63 23.33
CA GLY A 5 -4.32 27.07 22.59
C GLY A 5 -4.03 26.66 21.14
N LYS A 6 -2.90 27.15 20.58
CA LYS A 6 -2.43 26.70 19.26
C LYS A 6 -1.89 25.25 19.25
N THR A 7 -1.33 24.80 20.36
CA THR A 7 -0.72 23.45 20.48
C THR A 7 -1.78 22.34 20.59
N GLU A 8 -2.91 22.61 21.22
CA GLU A 8 -3.99 21.65 21.43
C GLU A 8 -4.81 21.46 20.14
N LYS A 9 -5.11 22.56 19.46
CA LYS A 9 -5.76 22.53 18.14
C LYS A 9 -4.90 21.80 17.09
N ASN A 10 -3.58 22.01 17.10
CA ASN A 10 -2.66 21.32 16.21
C ASN A 10 -2.52 19.81 16.51
N ARG A 11 -2.57 19.42 17.79
CA ARG A 11 -2.55 17.98 18.18
C ARG A 11 -3.83 17.28 17.74
N ARG A 12 -4.99 17.89 17.97
CA ARG A 12 -6.30 17.35 17.54
C ARG A 12 -6.39 17.22 16.02
N PHE A 13 -5.91 18.22 15.29
CA PHE A 13 -5.88 18.18 13.83
C PHE A 13 -4.95 17.08 13.30
N LYS A 14 -3.77 16.90 13.90
CA LYS A 14 -2.86 15.80 13.52
C LYS A 14 -3.47 14.43 13.78
N GLY A 15 -4.18 14.24 14.88
CA GLY A 15 -4.89 12.97 15.16
C GLY A 15 -5.89 12.65 14.07
N VAL A 16 -6.76 13.57 13.70
CA VAL A 16 -7.75 13.35 12.62
C VAL A 16 -7.08 13.00 11.30
N VAL A 17 -5.98 13.67 10.94
CA VAL A 17 -5.26 13.36 9.68
C VAL A 17 -4.64 11.95 9.70
N VAL A 18 -4.14 11.50 10.85
CA VAL A 18 -3.61 10.14 11.00
C VAL A 18 -4.73 9.11 10.84
N ASP A 19 -5.87 9.32 11.51
CA ASP A 19 -7.03 8.42 11.44
C ASP A 19 -7.57 8.31 10.01
N GLU A 20 -7.70 9.42 9.30
CA GLU A 20 -8.15 9.42 7.89
C GLU A 20 -7.12 8.75 6.97
N THR A 21 -5.82 8.95 7.22
CA THR A 21 -4.77 8.27 6.46
C THR A 21 -4.81 6.76 6.68
N TYR A 22 -5.03 6.31 7.91
CA TYR A 22 -5.17 4.90 8.25
C TYR A 22 -6.38 4.26 7.53
N ARG A 23 -7.54 4.92 7.56
CA ARG A 23 -8.74 4.46 6.83
C ARG A 23 -8.50 4.35 5.32
N MET A 24 -7.80 5.31 4.74
CA MET A 24 -7.43 5.28 3.31
C MET A 24 -6.49 4.11 2.99
N LEU A 25 -5.58 3.77 3.91
CA LEU A 25 -4.71 2.61 3.76
C LEU A 25 -5.52 1.30 3.79
N GLN A 26 -6.39 1.15 4.78
CA GLN A 26 -7.28 -0.02 4.86
C GLN A 26 -8.11 -0.17 3.59
N THR A 27 -8.75 0.92 3.13
CA THR A 27 -9.52 0.90 1.87
C THR A 27 -8.65 0.50 0.68
N GLY A 28 -7.42 0.99 0.60
CA GLY A 28 -6.48 0.64 -0.48
C GLY A 28 -6.10 -0.84 -0.48
N LEU A 29 -5.88 -1.43 0.68
CA LEU A 29 -5.59 -2.85 0.86
C LEU A 29 -6.81 -3.70 0.51
N GLU A 30 -7.99 -3.36 1.04
CA GLU A 30 -9.26 -4.03 0.70
C GLU A 30 -9.56 -4.01 -0.81
N MET A 31 -9.27 -2.90 -1.50
CA MET A 31 -9.44 -2.82 -2.96
C MET A 31 -8.55 -3.84 -3.70
N ILE A 32 -7.32 -4.07 -3.23
CA ILE A 32 -6.41 -5.06 -3.81
C ILE A 32 -6.95 -6.47 -3.58
N ASP A 33 -7.40 -6.78 -2.36
CA ASP A 33 -7.96 -8.08 -2.02
C ASP A 33 -9.21 -8.39 -2.84
N ILE A 34 -10.12 -7.43 -2.99
CA ILE A 34 -11.32 -7.57 -3.84
C ILE A 34 -10.94 -7.86 -5.30
N ILE A 35 -9.95 -7.18 -5.86
CA ILE A 35 -9.50 -7.43 -7.24
C ILE A 35 -8.90 -8.83 -7.37
N LYS A 36 -8.15 -9.29 -6.36
CA LYS A 36 -7.61 -10.64 -6.30
C LYS A 36 -8.73 -11.70 -6.27
N GLU A 37 -9.72 -11.53 -5.41
CA GLU A 37 -10.90 -12.41 -5.35
C GLU A 37 -11.68 -12.44 -6.67
N ILE A 38 -11.89 -11.29 -7.30
CA ILE A 38 -12.55 -11.19 -8.62
C ILE A 38 -11.76 -11.99 -9.65
N ARG A 39 -10.45 -11.80 -9.75
CA ARG A 39 -9.58 -12.52 -10.68
C ARG A 39 -9.67 -14.02 -10.50
N GLU A 40 -9.61 -14.50 -9.27
CA GLU A 40 -9.69 -15.92 -8.92
C GLU A 40 -11.09 -16.51 -9.22
N SER A 41 -12.15 -15.72 -9.04
CA SER A 41 -13.53 -16.17 -9.25
C SER A 41 -13.89 -16.37 -10.72
N TYR A 42 -13.30 -15.60 -11.64
CA TYR A 42 -13.62 -15.69 -13.06
C TYR A 42 -12.97 -16.89 -13.78
N ASN A 43 -11.86 -17.42 -13.25
CA ASN A 43 -11.12 -18.56 -13.81
C ASN A 43 -10.95 -18.50 -15.36
N ASP A 44 -10.65 -17.30 -15.87
CA ASP A 44 -10.52 -16.99 -17.30
C ASP A 44 -9.15 -16.33 -17.54
N PRO A 45 -8.30 -16.89 -18.41
CA PRO A 45 -6.94 -16.41 -18.67
C PRO A 45 -6.83 -14.92 -19.03
N GLN A 46 -7.90 -14.32 -19.56
CA GLN A 46 -7.91 -12.89 -19.88
C GLN A 46 -7.82 -12.01 -18.60
N TYR A 47 -8.21 -12.54 -17.43
CA TYR A 47 -8.18 -11.84 -16.15
C TYR A 47 -6.98 -12.19 -15.28
N ASP A 48 -6.12 -13.13 -15.68
CA ASP A 48 -4.94 -13.55 -14.89
C ASP A 48 -4.01 -12.39 -14.51
N ASN A 49 -3.95 -11.37 -15.38
CA ASN A 49 -3.15 -10.17 -15.19
C ASN A 49 -3.98 -8.95 -14.71
N LEU A 50 -5.25 -9.15 -14.34
CA LEU A 50 -6.07 -8.08 -13.82
C LEU A 50 -5.55 -7.68 -12.44
N ASP A 51 -5.09 -6.43 -12.32
CA ASP A 51 -4.59 -5.89 -11.07
C ASP A 51 -4.75 -4.38 -10.98
N VAL A 52 -4.66 -3.84 -9.77
CA VAL A 52 -4.79 -2.41 -9.50
C VAL A 52 -3.54 -1.86 -8.79
N ARG A 53 -3.18 -0.64 -9.10
CA ARG A 53 -2.14 0.11 -8.40
C ARG A 53 -2.77 1.18 -7.54
N VAL A 54 -2.51 1.13 -6.24
CA VAL A 54 -3.02 2.11 -5.28
C VAL A 54 -1.88 3.01 -4.84
N GLY A 55 -2.05 4.32 -5.02
CA GLY A 55 -1.10 5.34 -4.56
C GLY A 55 -1.75 6.28 -3.56
N ILE A 56 -1.14 6.44 -2.37
CA ILE A 56 -1.67 7.27 -1.29
C ILE A 56 -0.65 8.35 -0.91
N HIS A 57 -1.12 9.58 -0.86
CA HIS A 57 -0.36 10.72 -0.35
C HIS A 57 -1.21 11.56 0.58
N THR A 58 -0.62 11.97 1.68
CA THR A 58 -1.23 12.90 2.64
C THR A 58 -0.56 14.26 2.50
N GLY A 59 -1.32 15.25 2.05
CA GLY A 59 -0.78 16.58 1.79
C GLY A 59 -1.87 17.65 1.69
N LYS A 60 -1.45 18.89 1.43
CA LYS A 60 -2.36 20.01 1.23
C LYS A 60 -2.95 19.97 -0.18
N VAL A 61 -4.24 20.19 -0.26
CA VAL A 61 -4.97 20.36 -1.51
C VAL A 61 -5.85 21.60 -1.45
N VAL A 62 -6.17 22.15 -2.61
CA VAL A 62 -7.18 23.20 -2.79
C VAL A 62 -8.36 22.56 -3.51
N ALA A 63 -9.53 22.68 -2.92
CA ALA A 63 -10.74 22.09 -3.49
C ALA A 63 -11.80 23.17 -3.67
N GLY A 64 -12.55 23.12 -4.75
CA GLY A 64 -13.57 24.10 -5.05
C GLY A 64 -14.39 23.80 -6.30
N ILE A 65 -15.39 24.63 -6.51
CA ILE A 65 -16.26 24.55 -7.67
C ILE A 65 -15.65 25.38 -8.82
N ILE A 66 -15.42 24.73 -9.94
CA ILE A 66 -14.82 25.36 -11.13
C ILE A 66 -15.75 25.21 -12.33
N GLY A 67 -15.90 26.28 -13.09
CA GLY A 67 -16.63 26.29 -14.35
C GLY A 67 -17.71 27.36 -14.41
N SER A 68 -18.05 27.78 -15.64
CA SER A 68 -19.10 28.77 -15.92
C SER A 68 -20.31 28.18 -16.66
N ARG A 69 -20.08 27.21 -17.54
CA ARG A 69 -21.12 26.48 -18.26
C ARG A 69 -21.39 25.09 -17.69
N ILE A 70 -20.29 24.37 -17.42
CA ILE A 70 -20.31 23.07 -16.74
C ILE A 70 -19.60 23.30 -15.40
N VAL A 71 -20.37 23.20 -14.34
CA VAL A 71 -19.88 23.40 -12.98
C VAL A 71 -19.49 22.06 -12.41
N ARG A 72 -18.24 21.91 -11.95
CA ARG A 72 -17.72 20.69 -11.30
C ARG A 72 -16.94 21.03 -10.05
N TYR A 73 -16.98 20.16 -9.09
CA TYR A 73 -16.09 20.19 -7.94
C TYR A 73 -14.75 19.55 -8.32
N ASP A 74 -13.67 20.24 -8.09
CA ASP A 74 -12.34 19.78 -8.46
C ASP A 74 -11.36 19.94 -7.30
N ILE A 75 -10.31 19.12 -7.29
CA ILE A 75 -9.25 19.11 -6.29
C ILE A 75 -7.93 19.39 -7.01
N LEU A 76 -7.23 20.44 -6.57
CA LEU A 76 -6.01 20.93 -7.19
C LEU A 76 -4.88 21.05 -6.16
N GLY A 77 -3.66 21.13 -6.65
CA GLY A 77 -2.46 21.42 -5.85
C GLY A 77 -1.37 20.37 -5.96
N GLU A 78 -0.27 20.62 -5.28
CA GLU A 78 0.91 19.74 -5.29
C GLU A 78 0.59 18.33 -4.79
N GLY A 79 -0.29 18.21 -3.80
CA GLY A 79 -0.73 16.92 -3.26
C GLY A 79 -1.32 16.00 -4.33
N VAL A 80 -2.09 16.55 -5.28
CA VAL A 80 -2.67 15.78 -6.40
C VAL A 80 -1.57 15.27 -7.34
N LEU A 81 -0.58 16.12 -7.66
CA LEU A 81 0.54 15.75 -8.52
C LEU A 81 1.40 14.64 -7.87
N ILE A 82 1.63 14.76 -6.56
CA ILE A 82 2.38 13.76 -5.79
C ILE A 82 1.61 12.43 -5.77
N THR A 83 0.32 12.45 -5.46
CA THR A 83 -0.54 11.24 -5.42
C THR A 83 -0.50 10.51 -6.76
N ASN A 84 -0.70 11.24 -7.86
CA ASN A 84 -0.65 10.67 -9.21
C ASN A 84 0.73 10.03 -9.50
N LYS A 85 1.83 10.68 -9.09
CA LYS A 85 3.17 10.17 -9.29
C LYS A 85 3.44 8.91 -8.45
N VAL A 86 2.98 8.87 -7.20
CA VAL A 86 3.06 7.69 -6.32
C VAL A 86 2.30 6.52 -6.93
N GLN A 87 1.09 6.75 -7.45
CA GLN A 87 0.27 5.72 -8.09
C GLN A 87 0.89 5.18 -9.39
N ILE A 88 1.39 6.06 -10.27
CA ILE A 88 1.98 5.65 -11.55
C ILE A 88 3.24 4.78 -11.34
N ASN A 89 4.05 5.11 -10.36
CA ASN A 89 5.28 4.37 -10.04
C ASN A 89 5.03 3.17 -9.09
N GLY A 90 3.79 2.98 -8.64
CA GLY A 90 3.42 1.84 -7.80
C GLY A 90 3.42 0.52 -8.56
N ILE A 91 3.56 -0.57 -7.83
CA ILE A 91 3.50 -1.94 -8.36
C ILE A 91 2.03 -2.39 -8.42
N PRO A 92 1.57 -3.06 -9.49
CA PRO A 92 0.27 -3.73 -9.51
C PRO A 92 0.11 -4.69 -8.32
N GLY A 93 -1.06 -4.74 -7.71
CA GLY A 93 -1.33 -5.56 -6.52
C GLY A 93 -0.69 -5.07 -5.23
N LYS A 94 -0.21 -3.82 -5.20
CA LYS A 94 0.42 -3.25 -4.00
C LYS A 94 -0.11 -1.83 -3.73
N VAL A 95 -0.13 -1.49 -2.43
CA VAL A 95 -0.35 -0.11 -1.99
C VAL A 95 0.99 0.60 -1.88
N CYS A 96 1.13 1.72 -2.58
CA CYS A 96 2.30 2.57 -2.54
C CYS A 96 1.98 3.88 -1.81
N ILE A 97 2.85 4.32 -0.92
CA ILE A 97 2.68 5.55 -0.15
C ILE A 97 3.83 6.51 -0.38
N SER A 98 3.55 7.79 -0.20
CA SER A 98 4.58 8.83 -0.22
C SER A 98 5.40 8.88 1.07
N GLU A 99 6.58 9.49 1.01
CA GLU A 99 7.42 9.76 2.17
C GLU A 99 6.70 10.58 3.25
N ASP A 100 5.85 11.53 2.87
CA ASP A 100 5.08 12.35 3.81
C ASP A 100 4.04 11.50 4.54
N THR A 101 3.35 10.62 3.83
CA THR A 101 2.39 9.66 4.42
C THR A 101 3.11 8.70 5.37
N ARG A 102 4.26 8.17 4.97
CA ARG A 102 5.09 7.31 5.84
C ARG A 102 5.48 8.03 7.13
N LYS A 103 6.00 9.26 7.05
CA LYS A 103 6.37 10.05 8.23
C LYS A 103 5.20 10.27 9.19
N LEU A 104 4.00 10.46 8.63
CA LEU A 104 2.78 10.62 9.42
C LEU A 104 2.41 9.34 10.16
N LEU A 105 2.45 8.18 9.49
CA LEU A 105 2.15 6.88 10.09
C LEU A 105 3.16 6.49 11.17
N MET A 106 4.45 6.68 10.89
CA MET A 106 5.53 6.36 11.83
C MET A 106 5.51 7.25 13.09
N ALA A 107 4.80 8.37 13.07
CA ALA A 107 4.58 9.19 14.25
C ALA A 107 3.55 8.60 15.23
N ASN A 108 2.79 7.57 14.82
CA ASN A 108 1.88 6.82 15.67
C ASN A 108 2.35 5.35 15.76
N PRO A 109 2.99 4.94 16.88
CA PRO A 109 3.54 3.59 17.02
C PRO A 109 2.50 2.47 16.93
N GLU A 110 1.26 2.71 17.37
CA GLU A 110 0.18 1.71 17.31
C GLU A 110 -0.11 1.35 15.86
N ILE A 111 -0.33 2.35 15.01
CA ILE A 111 -0.59 2.15 13.58
C ILE A 111 0.67 1.61 12.86
N ALA A 112 1.85 2.16 13.16
CA ALA A 112 3.09 1.72 12.53
C ALA A 112 3.39 0.23 12.77
N ASN A 113 2.96 -0.31 13.90
CA ASN A 113 3.15 -1.71 14.25
C ASN A 113 2.25 -2.68 13.47
N GLU A 114 1.21 -2.22 12.82
CA GLU A 114 0.31 -3.07 12.01
C GLU A 114 0.85 -3.33 10.61
N PHE A 115 1.84 -2.55 10.15
CA PHE A 115 2.31 -2.58 8.77
C PHE A 115 3.79 -2.89 8.65
N TYR A 116 4.14 -3.59 7.56
CA TYR A 116 5.48 -3.57 6.99
C TYR A 116 5.56 -2.46 5.95
N ILE A 117 6.56 -1.58 6.09
CA ILE A 117 6.79 -0.46 5.19
C ILE A 117 8.20 -0.61 4.61
N THR A 118 8.29 -0.90 3.32
CA THR A 118 9.56 -1.11 2.60
C THR A 118 9.82 0.01 1.59
N GLU A 119 11.09 0.38 1.42
CA GLU A 119 11.48 1.34 0.39
C GLU A 119 11.21 0.75 -1.00
N HIS A 120 10.68 1.58 -1.89
CA HIS A 120 10.39 1.18 -3.25
C HIS A 120 11.27 1.93 -4.25
N GLU A 121 10.92 3.15 -4.62
CA GLU A 121 11.59 3.89 -5.66
C GLU A 121 11.69 5.40 -5.36
N MET A 122 12.78 6.00 -5.79
CA MET A 122 12.97 7.46 -5.78
C MET A 122 12.26 8.07 -6.99
N VAL A 123 11.21 8.84 -6.76
CA VAL A 123 10.45 9.52 -7.80
C VAL A 123 10.84 10.98 -7.91
N ASN A 124 10.94 11.47 -9.14
CA ASN A 124 11.15 12.87 -9.45
C ASN A 124 9.87 13.50 -10.00
N ILE A 125 9.50 14.65 -9.45
CA ILE A 125 8.32 15.44 -9.86
C ILE A 125 8.80 16.81 -10.34
N PRO A 126 9.22 16.95 -11.60
CA PRO A 126 9.84 18.18 -12.12
C PRO A 126 8.94 19.41 -11.98
N SER A 127 7.63 19.26 -12.15
CA SER A 127 6.66 20.35 -12.09
C SER A 127 6.63 21.11 -10.75
N ILE A 128 7.07 20.48 -9.67
CA ILE A 128 7.19 21.07 -8.33
C ILE A 128 8.63 21.05 -7.81
N ASN A 129 9.59 20.70 -8.66
CA ASN A 129 11.00 20.56 -8.32
C ASN A 129 11.25 19.71 -7.07
N ARG A 130 10.58 18.56 -6.96
CA ARG A 130 10.63 17.69 -5.79
C ARG A 130 11.10 16.28 -6.18
N LYS A 131 12.02 15.75 -5.38
CA LYS A 131 12.39 14.32 -5.36
C LYS A 131 11.97 13.73 -4.02
N MET A 132 11.45 12.51 -4.02
CA MET A 132 11.02 11.85 -2.80
C MET A 132 11.09 10.33 -2.96
N MET A 133 11.31 9.63 -1.86
CA MET A 133 11.21 8.19 -1.80
C MET A 133 9.74 7.77 -1.71
N THR A 134 9.37 6.71 -2.40
CA THR A 134 8.09 6.03 -2.24
C THR A 134 8.28 4.72 -1.49
N TYR A 135 7.22 4.24 -0.85
CA TYR A 135 7.25 3.07 0.00
C TYR A 135 6.08 2.15 -0.33
N GLN A 136 6.31 0.85 -0.30
CA GLN A 136 5.25 -0.14 -0.32
C GLN A 136 4.80 -0.41 1.11
N ILE A 137 3.50 -0.67 1.27
CA ILE A 137 2.91 -1.01 2.55
C ILE A 137 2.14 -2.32 2.46
N THR A 138 2.29 -3.18 3.46
CA THR A 138 1.61 -4.48 3.56
C THR A 138 1.22 -4.70 5.02
N LEU A 139 0.07 -5.33 5.28
CA LEU A 139 -0.32 -5.75 6.63
C LEU A 139 0.62 -6.85 7.13
N LYS A 140 0.95 -6.84 8.42
CA LYS A 140 1.80 -7.87 9.04
C LYS A 140 1.12 -9.24 9.06
N ASP A 141 -0.19 -9.26 9.25
CA ASP A 141 -0.95 -10.51 9.32
C ASP A 141 -1.00 -11.26 7.98
N THR A 142 -0.89 -10.54 6.85
CA THR A 142 -0.90 -11.14 5.50
C THR A 142 0.36 -11.96 5.21
N ILE A 143 1.52 -11.58 5.77
CA ILE A 143 2.79 -12.26 5.53
C ILE A 143 2.87 -13.62 6.24
N SER A 144 2.17 -13.78 7.36
CA SER A 144 2.16 -15.05 8.09
C SER A 144 1.49 -16.20 7.33
N TYR A 145 0.61 -15.89 6.38
CA TYR A 145 -0.05 -16.90 5.53
C TYR A 145 0.82 -17.29 4.32
N GLU A 146 1.56 -16.37 3.72
CA GLU A 146 2.44 -16.67 2.59
C GLU A 146 3.66 -17.51 3.01
N GLU A 147 4.21 -17.33 4.21
CA GLU A 147 5.31 -18.17 4.73
C GLU A 147 4.84 -19.58 5.11
N SER A 148 3.58 -19.78 5.52
CA SER A 148 3.02 -21.09 5.82
C SER A 148 2.77 -21.94 4.58
N ASP A 149 2.43 -21.33 3.45
CA ASP A 149 2.19 -22.01 2.19
C ASP A 149 3.50 -22.47 1.51
N ILE A 150 4.60 -21.76 1.70
CA ILE A 150 5.92 -22.15 1.19
C ILE A 150 6.50 -23.33 2.02
N GLY A 151 6.25 -23.37 3.33
CA GLY A 151 6.71 -24.45 4.20
C GLY A 151 6.05 -25.79 3.91
N SER A 152 4.79 -25.82 3.51
CA SER A 152 4.04 -27.03 3.22
C SER A 152 4.39 -27.70 1.88
N GLN A 153 5.02 -26.98 0.95
CA GLN A 153 5.46 -27.54 -0.34
C GLN A 153 6.84 -28.24 -0.27
N PHE A 154 7.66 -27.93 0.76
CA PHE A 154 8.98 -28.55 0.90
C PHE A 154 9.03 -29.82 1.75
N GLU A 155 7.98 -30.14 2.51
CA GLU A 155 7.94 -31.38 3.32
C GLU A 155 7.39 -32.62 2.57
N GLY A 156 6.98 -32.47 1.30
CA GLY A 156 6.36 -33.54 0.49
C GLY A 156 7.31 -34.36 -0.40
N GLU A 157 8.57 -33.97 -0.59
CA GLU A 157 9.46 -34.62 -1.58
C GLU A 157 10.64 -35.44 -1.01
N SER A 158 10.70 -35.72 0.30
CA SER A 158 11.84 -36.43 0.88
C SER A 158 11.58 -37.85 1.40
N SER A 159 10.54 -38.55 0.94
CA SER A 159 10.24 -39.90 1.43
C SER A 159 10.00 -41.00 0.40
N GLU A 160 10.44 -40.86 -0.88
CA GLU A 160 10.35 -41.94 -1.86
C GLU A 160 11.65 -42.12 -2.66
N GLU A 161 12.78 -42.41 -1.98
CA GLU A 161 13.94 -43.05 -2.64
C GLU A 161 14.80 -43.79 -1.61
N GLU A 162 14.33 -44.97 -1.14
CA GLU A 162 15.19 -46.01 -0.57
C GLU A 162 14.41 -47.34 -0.47
N SER A 163 14.28 -48.06 -1.60
CA SER A 163 14.13 -49.52 -1.55
C SER A 163 14.13 -50.11 -2.96
N GLU A 164 15.32 -50.29 -3.57
CA GLU A 164 15.57 -51.32 -4.55
C GLU A 164 17.07 -51.42 -4.87
N SER A 165 17.80 -52.18 -4.06
CA SER A 165 19.03 -52.85 -4.50
C SER A 165 19.40 -53.96 -3.53
N GLY A 166 19.04 -55.14 -3.87
CA GLY A 166 19.51 -56.34 -3.15
C GLY A 166 18.78 -57.59 -3.58
N GLU A 167 19.27 -58.23 -4.63
CA GLU A 167 19.39 -59.67 -4.73
C GLU A 167 19.50 -60.15 -6.19
N LYS A 168 20.71 -60.51 -6.55
CA LYS A 168 20.97 -61.64 -7.46
C LYS A 168 22.48 -61.94 -7.51
N HIS A 169 22.85 -62.97 -6.75
CA HIS A 169 23.93 -63.88 -7.12
C HIS A 169 23.69 -65.25 -6.47
N ALA A 170 23.33 -66.19 -7.27
CA ALA A 170 23.76 -67.61 -7.26
C ALA A 170 23.43 -68.19 -8.61
#